data_afed7edcd7a0871b67c315741764f4f8
#
_entry.id   afed7edcd7a0871b67c315741764f4f8
#
_cell.length_a   1.000
_cell.length_b   1.000
_cell.length_c   1.000
_cell.angle_alpha   90.00
_cell.angle_beta   90.00
_cell.angle_gamma   90.00
#
_symmetry.space_group_name_H-M   'P 1'
#
loop_
_entity.id
_entity.type
_entity.pdbx_description
1 polymer ?
#
loop_
_entity_poly.entity_id
_entity_poly.type
_entity_poly.pdbx_seq_one_letter_code
_entity_poly.pdbx_strand_id
1 'polypeptide(L)'
;MESLKILVVDDEARMRKLVKDFLTIKGFTVIEAEDGEQAVDIFFKQKDISLIILDVMMPKMDGWEVLKTVRQYSQVPVIMLTARG
;
A
#
# COMPACT_ATOMS: atom_id res chain seq x y z
N MET A 1 23.38 1.69 0.75
CA MET A 1 22.21 2.03 1.59
C MET A 1 20.98 1.29 1.06
N GLU A 2 20.25 0.64 1.93
CA GLU A 2 19.09 -0.11 1.52
C GLU A 2 17.93 0.82 1.19
N SER A 3 17.17 0.46 0.16
CA SER A 3 15.97 1.19 -0.20
C SER A 3 14.85 0.91 0.81
N LEU A 4 14.09 1.92 1.14
CA LEU A 4 12.89 1.73 1.94
C LEU A 4 11.83 1.04 1.09
N LYS A 5 11.09 0.13 1.69
CA LYS A 5 10.03 -0.60 1.01
C LYS A 5 8.68 0.08 1.23
N ILE A 6 7.97 0.31 0.15
CA ILE A 6 6.65 0.94 0.18
C ILE A 6 5.65 -0.03 -0.45
N LEU A 7 4.58 -0.32 0.27
CA LEU A 7 3.49 -1.13 -0.24
C LEU A 7 2.46 -0.20 -0.85
N VAL A 8 2.18 -0.37 -2.15
CA VAL A 8 1.20 0.44 -2.87
C VAL A 8 -0.03 -0.43 -3.15
N VAL A 9 -1.16 -0.03 -2.63
CA VAL A 9 -2.41 -0.78 -2.72
C VAL A 9 -3.44 0.02 -3.49
N ASP A 10 -3.83 -0.49 -4.64
CA ASP A 10 -4.83 0.17 -5.50
C ASP A 10 -5.39 -0.88 -6.44
N ASP A 11 -6.72 -0.93 -6.58
CA ASP A 11 -7.33 -1.89 -7.48
C ASP A 11 -7.26 -1.46 -8.94
N GLU A 12 -6.91 -0.20 -9.19
CA GLU A 12 -6.73 0.31 -10.54
C GLU A 12 -5.27 0.16 -10.97
N ALA A 13 -5.02 -0.72 -11.93
CA ALA A 13 -3.66 -1.05 -12.35
C ALA A 13 -2.88 0.16 -12.88
N ARG A 14 -3.54 1.05 -13.58
CA ARG A 14 -2.88 2.23 -14.17
C ARG A 14 -2.39 3.19 -13.08
N MET A 15 -3.22 3.45 -12.08
CA MET A 15 -2.84 4.32 -10.98
C MET A 15 -1.72 3.67 -10.16
N ARG A 16 -1.84 2.37 -9.89
CA ARG A 16 -0.83 1.64 -9.14
C ARG A 16 0.54 1.70 -9.85
N LYS A 17 0.54 1.51 -11.18
CA LYS A 17 1.76 1.60 -11.96
C LYS A 17 2.36 3.00 -11.94
N LEU A 18 1.52 4.01 -12.03
CA LEU A 18 1.98 5.39 -12.02
C LEU A 18 2.71 5.71 -10.70
N VAL A 19 2.10 5.33 -9.58
CA VAL A 19 2.70 5.55 -8.27
C VAL A 19 3.99 4.75 -8.12
N LYS A 20 3.96 3.50 -8.56
CA LYS A 20 5.15 2.64 -8.51
C LYS A 20 6.31 3.24 -9.30
N ASP A 21 6.04 3.67 -10.53
CA ASP A 21 7.09 4.22 -11.40
C ASP A 21 7.71 5.47 -10.78
N PHE A 22 6.86 6.35 -10.24
CA PHE A 22 7.34 7.57 -9.60
C PHE A 22 8.23 7.25 -8.39
N LEU A 23 7.78 6.36 -7.53
CA LEU A 23 8.54 6.02 -6.33
C LEU A 23 9.82 5.26 -6.65
N THR A 24 9.79 4.42 -7.67
CA THR A 24 10.99 3.69 -8.10
C THR A 24 12.06 4.67 -8.59
N ILE A 25 11.65 5.68 -9.35
CA ILE A 25 12.58 6.73 -9.80
C ILE A 25 13.21 7.45 -8.61
N LYS A 26 12.46 7.61 -7.53
CA LYS A 26 12.97 8.26 -6.32
C LYS A 26 13.84 7.37 -5.46
N GLY A 27 14.06 6.13 -5.86
CA GLY A 27 14.95 5.22 -5.15
C GLY A 27 14.28 4.29 -4.16
N PHE A 28 12.95 4.25 -4.11
CA PHE A 28 12.23 3.34 -3.22
C PHE A 28 12.00 1.99 -3.88
N THR A 29 11.90 0.96 -3.06
CA THR A 29 11.48 -0.37 -3.52
C THR A 29 9.97 -0.46 -3.32
N VAL A 30 9.24 -0.78 -4.38
CA VAL A 30 7.78 -0.80 -4.35
C VAL A 30 7.26 -2.22 -4.47
N ILE A 31 6.33 -2.55 -3.58
CA ILE A 31 5.62 -3.83 -3.62
C ILE A 31 4.16 -3.46 -3.89
N GLU A 32 3.53 -4.16 -4.83
CA GLU A 32 2.16 -3.85 -5.25
C GLU A 32 1.15 -4.84 -4.71
N ALA A 33 -0.03 -4.32 -4.36
CA ALA A 33 -1.18 -5.14 -4.04
C ALA A 33 -2.38 -4.58 -4.80
N GLU A 34 -3.20 -5.44 -5.34
CA GLU A 34 -4.34 -5.02 -6.16
C GLU A 34 -5.67 -4.99 -5.40
N ASP A 35 -5.68 -5.49 -4.17
CA ASP A 35 -6.86 -5.42 -3.32
C ASP A 35 -6.46 -5.49 -1.85
N GLY A 36 -7.45 -5.31 -0.97
CA GLY A 36 -7.18 -5.24 0.46
C GLY A 36 -6.70 -6.57 1.06
N GLU A 37 -7.25 -7.68 0.58
CA GLU A 37 -6.83 -8.99 1.08
C GLU A 37 -5.38 -9.27 0.73
N GLN A 38 -5.01 -8.97 -0.51
CA GLN A 38 -3.63 -9.14 -0.96
C GLN A 38 -2.70 -8.24 -0.16
N ALA A 39 -3.13 -7.00 0.10
CA ALA A 39 -2.34 -6.04 0.86
C ALA A 39 -2.04 -6.55 2.27
N VAL A 40 -3.04 -7.05 2.95
CA VAL A 40 -2.87 -7.58 4.31
C VAL A 40 -1.94 -8.79 4.30
N ASP A 41 -2.14 -9.69 3.35
CA ASP A 41 -1.31 -10.88 3.22
C ASP A 41 0.17 -10.51 2.99
N ILE A 42 0.41 -9.59 2.07
CA ILE A 42 1.77 -9.13 1.78
C ILE A 42 2.38 -8.44 2.99
N PHE A 43 1.61 -7.58 3.66
CA PHE A 43 2.11 -6.84 4.80
C PHE A 43 2.61 -7.79 5.91
N PHE A 44 1.87 -8.84 6.18
CA PHE A 44 2.26 -9.78 7.23
C PHE A 44 3.41 -10.70 6.83
N LYS A 45 3.62 -10.91 5.54
CA LYS A 45 4.76 -11.70 5.05
C LYS A 45 6.03 -10.88 4.91
N GLN A 46 5.89 -9.60 4.57
CA GLN A 46 7.02 -8.69 4.38
C GLN A 46 7.17 -7.82 5.62
N LYS A 47 8.12 -8.13 6.48
CA LYS A 47 8.22 -7.46 7.78
C LYS A 47 8.87 -6.09 7.78
N ASP A 48 9.47 -5.72 6.68
CA ASP A 48 10.24 -4.49 6.59
C ASP A 48 9.59 -3.39 5.74
N ILE A 49 8.27 -3.44 5.59
CA ILE A 49 7.55 -2.39 4.90
C ILE A 49 7.56 -1.13 5.77
N SER A 50 8.01 -0.02 5.19
CA SER A 50 8.18 1.24 5.89
C SER A 50 7.02 2.21 5.72
N LEU A 51 6.19 2.01 4.70
CA LEU A 51 5.08 2.89 4.38
C LEU A 51 4.07 2.12 3.54
N ILE A 52 2.79 2.39 3.78
CA ILE A 52 1.71 1.86 2.94
C ILE A 52 1.00 3.04 2.29
N ILE A 53 0.87 3.02 0.98
CA ILE A 53 0.04 3.96 0.23
C ILE A 53 -1.20 3.17 -0.17
N LEU A 54 -2.37 3.61 0.26
CA LEU A 54 -3.56 2.80 0.30
C LEU A 54 -4.76 3.53 -0.28
N ASP A 55 -5.34 2.97 -1.31
CA ASP A 55 -6.59 3.49 -1.87
C ASP A 55 -7.75 3.16 -0.93
N VAL A 56 -8.61 4.12 -0.69
CA VAL A 56 -9.77 3.95 0.17
C VAL A 56 -10.87 3.14 -0.54
N MET A 57 -11.11 3.46 -1.80
CA MET A 57 -12.24 2.90 -2.56
C MET A 57 -11.86 1.64 -3.32
N MET A 58 -11.96 0.50 -2.66
CA MET A 58 -11.68 -0.79 -3.29
C MET A 58 -12.82 -1.77 -3.03
N PRO A 59 -13.08 -2.68 -3.96
CA PRO A 59 -14.09 -3.72 -3.75
C PRO A 59 -13.64 -4.71 -2.68
N LYS A 60 -14.59 -5.42 -2.11
CA LYS A 60 -14.38 -6.46 -1.09
C LYS A 60 -13.92 -5.87 0.24
N MET A 61 -12.65 -5.53 0.33
CA MET A 61 -12.05 -5.00 1.54
C MET A 61 -11.52 -3.60 1.24
N ASP A 62 -12.19 -2.58 1.72
CA ASP A 62 -11.78 -1.20 1.44
C ASP A 62 -10.56 -0.77 2.26
N GLY A 63 -10.05 0.43 1.96
CA GLY A 63 -8.84 0.92 2.60
C GLY A 63 -8.96 1.08 4.11
N TRP A 64 -10.14 1.44 4.61
CA TRP A 64 -10.34 1.59 6.05
C TRP A 64 -10.23 0.26 6.77
N GLU A 65 -10.72 -0.81 6.16
CA GLU A 65 -10.62 -2.15 6.72
C GLU A 65 -9.18 -2.63 6.74
N VAL A 66 -8.42 -2.34 5.68
CA VAL A 66 -7.00 -2.66 5.63
C VAL A 66 -6.27 -1.93 6.75
N LEU A 67 -6.52 -0.63 6.89
CA LEU A 67 -5.90 0.18 7.94
C LEU A 67 -6.20 -0.37 9.32
N LYS A 68 -7.46 -0.70 9.59
CA LYS A 68 -7.87 -1.24 10.87
C LYS A 68 -7.13 -2.54 11.19
N THR A 69 -7.04 -3.42 10.19
CA THR A 69 -6.36 -4.71 10.37
C THR A 69 -4.88 -4.52 10.67
N VAL A 70 -4.22 -3.66 9.89
CA VAL A 70 -2.80 -3.38 10.08
C VAL A 70 -2.54 -2.77 11.45
N ARG A 71 -3.40 -1.84 11.89
CA ARG A 71 -3.22 -1.15 13.17
C ARG A 71 -3.35 -2.05 14.38
N GLN A 72 -3.93 -3.23 14.24
CA GLN A 72 -3.96 -4.19 15.33
C GLN A 72 -2.57 -4.72 15.66
N TYR A 73 -1.64 -4.63 14.71
CA TYR A 73 -0.32 -5.24 14.83
C TYR A 73 0.85 -4.30 14.57
N SER A 74 0.61 -3.13 14.03
CA SER A 74 1.70 -2.26 13.59
C SER A 74 1.31 -0.79 13.59
N GLN A 75 2.30 0.07 13.82
CA GLN A 75 2.15 1.52 13.72
C GLN A 75 2.79 2.05 12.43
N VAL A 76 2.96 1.19 11.42
CA VAL A 76 3.56 1.61 10.15
C VAL A 76 2.79 2.81 9.58
N PRO A 77 3.48 3.84 9.07
CA PRO A 77 2.80 4.97 8.46
C PRO A 77 1.94 4.54 7.27
N VAL A 78 0.76 5.11 7.17
CA VAL A 78 -0.18 4.82 6.08
C VAL A 78 -0.67 6.13 5.50
N ILE A 79 -0.56 6.26 4.18
CA ILE A 79 -1.13 7.39 3.45
C ILE A 79 -2.36 6.88 2.72
N MET A 80 -3.51 7.50 3.01
CA MET A 80 -4.76 7.12 2.36
C MET A 80 -4.99 8.00 1.15
N LEU A 81 -5.26 7.38 0.01
CA LEU A 81 -5.60 8.09 -1.21
C LEU A 81 -7.10 7.94 -1.47
N THR A 82 -7.76 9.05 -1.76
CA THR A 82 -9.15 9.00 -2.15
C THR A 82 -9.29 9.50 -3.58
N ALA A 83 -10.18 8.88 -4.33
CA ALA A 83 -10.45 9.30 -5.69
C ALA A 83 -11.19 10.64 -5.74
N ARG A 84 -11.68 11.10 -4.59
CA ARG A 84 -12.42 12.35 -4.50
C ARG A 84 -11.82 13.19 -3.40
N GLY A 85 -11.38 14.34 -3.77
CA GLY A 85 -10.82 15.28 -2.83
C GLY A 85 -11.85 15.87 -1.91
#